data_fb530813c753f61145f1713333afe992
#
_entry.id   fb530813c753f61145f1713333afe992
#
_cell.length_a   1.000
_cell.length_b   1.000
_cell.length_c   1.000
_cell.angle_alpha   90.00
_cell.angle_beta   90.00
_cell.angle_gamma   90.00
#
_symmetry.space_group_name_H-M   'P 1'
#
loop_
_entity.id
_entity.type
_entity.pdbx_description
1 polymer ?
#
loop_
_entity_poly.entity_id
_entity_poly.type
_entity_poly.pdbx_seq_one_letter_code
_entity_poly.pdbx_strand_id
1 'polypeptide(L)'
;MKRLEAVIFDWAGTTVDHGSLAPVRAMTELFARYGIRLSDADARRDMGIFKKDHIRRILALPRIERAWRERSGGAWDERHVQMLFEEFQPLQMEVLEAFSQVIGGTVEITERLHGRGLKVGSTTGYTRPMLDALLRCAAAQGYRPDAAVCPDDTGGGRPRPWMCLRIALEFRVGAAAAVVKVGDTESDIMEGLNAGMWSVGVSTTGNEVGMSAADWEALRDEERAGLAAKACAKLRAAGAHYVIERVSLLDRVLEEIDARLAAGERP
;
A
#
# COMPACT_ATOMS: atom_id res chain seq x y z
N MET A 1 16.41 14.77 -22.35
CA MET A 1 15.71 13.50 -22.61
C MET A 1 15.14 13.02 -21.28
N LYS A 2 13.86 12.66 -21.23
CA LYS A 2 13.26 12.02 -20.03
C LYS A 2 13.98 10.71 -19.75
N ARG A 3 14.26 10.45 -18.47
CA ARG A 3 14.97 9.24 -18.01
C ARG A 3 14.06 8.33 -17.21
N LEU A 4 12.96 8.86 -16.65
CA LEU A 4 11.94 8.05 -16.04
C LEU A 4 11.12 7.31 -17.12
N GLU A 5 10.82 6.05 -16.85
CA GLU A 5 10.08 5.15 -17.75
C GLU A 5 8.75 4.68 -17.15
N ALA A 6 8.66 4.55 -15.81
CA ALA A 6 7.45 4.06 -15.15
C ALA A 6 7.26 4.61 -13.74
N VAL A 7 6.00 4.59 -13.30
CA VAL A 7 5.59 4.80 -11.91
C VAL A 7 4.79 3.58 -11.46
N ILE A 8 5.07 3.06 -10.27
CA ILE A 8 4.38 1.91 -9.68
C ILE A 8 3.70 2.38 -8.40
N PHE A 9 2.38 2.37 -8.38
CA PHE A 9 1.57 2.76 -7.22
C PHE A 9 1.20 1.57 -6.34
N ASP A 10 1.03 1.82 -5.05
CA ASP A 10 0.22 1.01 -4.18
C ASP A 10 -1.28 1.30 -4.39
N TRP A 11 -2.15 0.51 -3.76
CA TRP A 11 -3.60 0.64 -3.86
C TRP A 11 -4.20 1.32 -2.63
N ALA A 12 -4.45 0.60 -1.55
CA ALA A 12 -5.20 1.08 -0.39
C ALA A 12 -4.44 2.16 0.39
N GLY A 13 -4.99 3.36 0.47
CA GLY A 13 -4.33 4.51 1.09
C GLY A 13 -3.50 5.36 0.13
N THR A 14 -3.22 4.85 -1.07
CA THR A 14 -2.45 5.55 -2.12
C THR A 14 -3.32 5.96 -3.29
N THR A 15 -3.99 5.00 -3.94
CA THR A 15 -4.83 5.23 -5.13
C THR A 15 -6.32 5.01 -4.88
N VAL A 16 -6.66 4.17 -3.91
CA VAL A 16 -8.04 3.89 -3.46
C VAL A 16 -8.08 3.80 -1.93
N ASP A 17 -9.28 3.71 -1.35
CA ASP A 17 -9.49 3.48 0.09
C ASP A 17 -8.73 4.48 0.97
N HIS A 18 -9.18 5.74 0.98
CA HIS A 18 -8.60 6.77 1.84
C HIS A 18 -8.53 6.31 3.30
N GLY A 19 -7.33 6.33 3.88
CA GLY A 19 -7.06 5.85 5.23
C GLY A 19 -6.77 4.35 5.33
N SER A 20 -6.78 3.60 4.22
CA SER A 20 -6.56 2.14 4.21
C SER A 20 -7.47 1.44 5.24
N LEU A 21 -8.79 1.66 5.13
CA LEU A 21 -9.78 1.24 6.11
C LEU A 21 -10.26 -0.19 5.90
N ALA A 22 -10.41 -0.64 4.65
CA ALA A 22 -10.90 -1.97 4.32
C ALA A 22 -10.10 -3.10 5.01
N PRO A 23 -8.77 -3.14 4.92
CA PRO A 23 -8.01 -4.22 5.54
C PRO A 23 -8.03 -4.17 7.07
N VAL A 24 -8.14 -2.98 7.67
CA VAL A 24 -8.28 -2.83 9.12
C VAL A 24 -9.61 -3.42 9.58
N ARG A 25 -10.70 -3.08 8.89
CA ARG A 25 -12.04 -3.55 9.22
C ARG A 25 -12.16 -5.07 9.11
N ALA A 26 -11.67 -5.65 8.02
CA ALA A 26 -11.66 -7.10 7.84
C ALA A 26 -10.81 -7.81 8.89
N MET A 27 -9.65 -7.24 9.25
CA MET A 27 -8.75 -7.81 10.24
C MET A 27 -9.33 -7.77 11.66
N THR A 28 -9.91 -6.64 12.06
CA THR A 28 -10.55 -6.50 13.37
C THR A 28 -11.76 -7.43 13.50
N GLU A 29 -12.58 -7.57 12.46
CA GLU A 29 -13.70 -8.51 12.42
C GLU A 29 -13.23 -9.96 12.53
N LEU A 30 -12.18 -10.35 11.78
CA LEU A 30 -11.60 -11.69 11.85
C LEU A 30 -11.23 -12.07 13.29
N PHE A 31 -10.46 -11.25 13.98
CA PHE A 31 -10.04 -11.55 15.35
C PHE A 31 -11.21 -11.46 16.36
N ALA A 32 -12.21 -10.61 16.10
CA ALA A 32 -13.41 -10.53 16.93
C ALA A 32 -14.22 -11.84 16.92
N ARG A 33 -14.27 -12.58 15.80
CA ARG A 33 -14.92 -13.92 15.72
C ARG A 33 -14.30 -14.93 16.69
N TYR A 34 -13.03 -14.75 17.02
CA TYR A 34 -12.33 -15.55 18.03
C TYR A 34 -12.39 -14.92 19.44
N GLY A 35 -13.22 -13.88 19.62
CA GLY A 35 -13.35 -13.13 20.86
C GLY A 35 -12.08 -12.35 21.22
N ILE A 36 -11.17 -12.11 20.29
CA ILE A 36 -9.94 -11.37 20.48
C ILE A 36 -10.15 -9.94 19.96
N ARG A 37 -10.09 -8.96 20.87
CA ARG A 37 -10.19 -7.55 20.49
C ARG A 37 -8.86 -7.08 19.90
N LEU A 38 -8.83 -6.84 18.59
CA LEU A 38 -7.72 -6.21 17.90
C LEU A 38 -7.94 -4.69 17.87
N SER A 39 -6.94 -3.90 18.25
CA SER A 39 -7.02 -2.44 18.07
C SER A 39 -6.67 -2.05 16.64
N ASP A 40 -7.17 -0.91 16.18
CA ASP A 40 -6.80 -0.37 14.86
C ASP A 40 -5.27 -0.17 14.74
N ALA A 41 -4.62 0.25 15.82
CA ALA A 41 -3.17 0.41 15.85
C ALA A 41 -2.42 -0.91 15.65
N ASP A 42 -2.92 -2.02 16.23
CA ASP A 42 -2.33 -3.34 16.01
C ASP A 42 -2.56 -3.83 14.57
N ALA A 43 -3.77 -3.60 14.03
CA ALA A 43 -4.12 -3.95 12.65
C ALA A 43 -3.33 -3.14 11.61
N ARG A 44 -2.92 -1.91 11.94
CA ARG A 44 -2.18 -1.00 11.05
C ARG A 44 -0.67 -1.20 11.08
N ARG A 45 -0.14 -1.85 12.13
CA ARG A 45 1.31 -1.93 12.40
C ARG A 45 2.13 -2.44 11.22
N ASP A 46 1.69 -3.52 10.60
CA ASP A 46 2.38 -4.19 9.49
C ASP A 46 1.58 -4.08 8.18
N MET A 47 0.88 -2.96 7.98
CA MET A 47 0.06 -2.75 6.79
C MET A 47 0.91 -2.77 5.52
N GLY A 48 0.29 -3.16 4.42
CA GLY A 48 0.94 -3.21 3.10
C GLY A 48 1.64 -4.51 2.77
N ILE A 49 2.01 -5.36 3.75
CA ILE A 49 2.61 -6.67 3.50
C ILE A 49 1.55 -7.70 3.05
N PHE A 50 2.01 -8.87 2.59
CA PHE A 50 1.14 -10.00 2.25
C PHE A 50 0.25 -10.40 3.44
N LYS A 51 -1.04 -10.55 3.21
CA LYS A 51 -2.04 -10.68 4.30
C LYS A 51 -1.83 -11.90 5.20
N LYS A 52 -1.33 -13.01 4.66
CA LYS A 52 -0.97 -14.17 5.47
C LYS A 52 0.18 -13.87 6.44
N ASP A 53 1.19 -13.14 6.00
CA ASP A 53 2.30 -12.71 6.85
C ASP A 53 1.84 -11.67 7.88
N HIS A 54 0.90 -10.80 7.51
CA HIS A 54 0.29 -9.83 8.41
C HIS A 54 -0.44 -10.52 9.57
N ILE A 55 -1.28 -11.51 9.29
CA ILE A 55 -1.97 -12.33 10.30
C ILE A 55 -0.97 -12.99 11.24
N ARG A 56 0.11 -13.60 10.69
CA ARG A 56 1.18 -14.20 11.50
C ARG A 56 1.81 -13.21 12.46
N ARG A 57 2.11 -11.99 12.00
CA ARG A 57 2.68 -10.93 12.85
C ARG A 57 1.71 -10.44 13.91
N ILE A 58 0.43 -10.33 13.61
CA ILE A 58 -0.61 -9.99 14.60
C ILE A 58 -0.68 -11.06 15.68
N LEU A 59 -0.74 -12.35 15.31
CA LEU A 59 -0.74 -13.46 16.26
C LEU A 59 0.51 -13.48 17.17
N ALA A 60 1.65 -13.02 16.68
CA ALA A 60 2.90 -12.92 17.44
C ALA A 60 2.95 -11.70 18.39
N LEU A 61 1.97 -10.80 18.38
CA LEU A 61 1.89 -9.71 19.34
C LEU A 61 1.63 -10.29 20.75
N PRO A 62 2.44 -9.97 21.79
CA PRO A 62 2.34 -10.63 23.09
C PRO A 62 0.94 -10.63 23.70
N ARG A 63 0.18 -9.54 23.51
CA ARG A 63 -1.20 -9.43 23.99
C ARG A 63 -2.14 -10.36 23.21
N ILE A 64 -1.99 -10.44 21.90
CA ILE A 64 -2.81 -11.28 21.03
C ILE A 64 -2.46 -12.76 21.22
N GLU A 65 -1.17 -13.11 21.30
CA GLU A 65 -0.71 -14.47 21.59
C GLU A 65 -1.29 -14.98 22.92
N ARG A 66 -1.29 -14.15 23.98
CA ARG A 66 -1.89 -14.52 25.26
C ARG A 66 -3.39 -14.75 25.12
N ALA A 67 -4.12 -13.82 24.51
CA ALA A 67 -5.57 -13.93 24.29
C ALA A 67 -5.92 -15.15 23.43
N TRP A 68 -5.13 -15.44 22.42
CA TRP A 68 -5.27 -16.67 21.62
C TRP A 68 -5.14 -17.92 22.47
N ARG A 69 -4.07 -18.04 23.24
CA ARG A 69 -3.79 -19.20 24.11
C ARG A 69 -4.90 -19.44 25.14
N GLU A 70 -5.43 -18.37 25.74
CA GLU A 70 -6.53 -18.44 26.72
C GLU A 70 -7.83 -18.96 26.09
N ARG A 71 -8.08 -18.68 24.82
CA ARG A 71 -9.33 -19.03 24.13
C ARG A 71 -9.27 -20.34 23.37
N SER A 72 -8.15 -20.63 22.73
CA SER A 72 -7.95 -21.86 21.94
C SER A 72 -7.38 -23.04 22.76
N GLY A 73 -6.95 -22.80 24.00
CA GLY A 73 -6.35 -23.82 24.87
C GLY A 73 -4.89 -24.15 24.52
N GLY A 74 -4.25 -23.44 23.59
CA GLY A 74 -2.88 -23.72 23.17
C GLY A 74 -2.22 -22.57 22.40
N ALA A 75 -0.94 -22.74 22.07
CA ALA A 75 -0.22 -21.81 21.22
C ALA A 75 -0.72 -21.90 19.77
N TRP A 76 -0.64 -20.79 19.04
CA TRP A 76 -0.89 -20.81 17.60
C TRP A 76 0.30 -21.44 16.83
N ASP A 77 0.01 -21.95 15.64
CA ASP A 77 0.98 -22.48 14.67
C ASP A 77 0.60 -22.06 13.24
N GLU A 78 1.34 -22.51 12.24
CA GLU A 78 1.11 -22.17 10.84
C GLU A 78 -0.25 -22.67 10.30
N ARG A 79 -0.86 -23.68 10.90
CA ARG A 79 -2.22 -24.16 10.53
C ARG A 79 -3.26 -23.10 10.93
N HIS A 80 -3.09 -22.46 12.10
CA HIS A 80 -3.94 -21.37 12.55
C HIS A 80 -3.78 -20.13 11.67
N VAL A 81 -2.54 -19.81 11.26
CA VAL A 81 -2.29 -18.72 10.29
C VAL A 81 -2.99 -18.99 8.97
N GLN A 82 -2.92 -20.21 8.46
CA GLN A 82 -3.57 -20.60 7.21
C GLN A 82 -5.10 -20.51 7.34
N MET A 83 -5.67 -21.06 8.41
CA MET A 83 -7.11 -21.01 8.70
C MET A 83 -7.62 -19.56 8.76
N LEU A 84 -6.96 -18.70 9.55
CA LEU A 84 -7.32 -17.29 9.66
C LEU A 84 -7.17 -16.55 8.34
N PHE A 85 -6.18 -16.89 7.54
CA PHE A 85 -6.01 -16.31 6.22
C PHE A 85 -7.14 -16.71 5.26
N GLU A 86 -7.58 -17.95 5.30
CA GLU A 86 -8.72 -18.43 4.51
C GLU A 86 -10.04 -17.73 4.93
N GLU A 87 -10.25 -17.54 6.23
CA GLU A 87 -11.40 -16.81 6.76
C GLU A 87 -11.34 -15.29 6.51
N PHE A 88 -10.13 -14.72 6.46
CA PHE A 88 -9.93 -13.31 6.16
C PHE A 88 -10.38 -12.95 4.73
N GLN A 89 -10.15 -13.83 3.77
CA GLN A 89 -10.39 -13.54 2.36
C GLN A 89 -11.86 -13.14 2.07
N PRO A 90 -12.89 -13.92 2.49
CA PRO A 90 -14.27 -13.51 2.28
C PRO A 90 -14.62 -12.22 3.03
N LEU A 91 -14.12 -12.00 4.25
CA LEU A 91 -14.35 -10.76 4.99
C LEU A 91 -13.81 -9.53 4.27
N GLN A 92 -12.59 -9.65 3.73
CA GLN A 92 -12.00 -8.58 2.93
C GLN A 92 -12.81 -8.31 1.66
N MET A 93 -13.28 -9.37 0.98
CA MET A 93 -14.12 -9.24 -0.22
C MET A 93 -15.46 -8.55 0.07
N GLU A 94 -16.10 -8.84 1.20
CA GLU A 94 -17.38 -8.21 1.60
C GLU A 94 -17.26 -6.68 1.75
N VAL A 95 -16.12 -6.20 2.25
CA VAL A 95 -15.92 -4.76 2.48
C VAL A 95 -15.22 -4.06 1.31
N LEU A 96 -14.56 -4.80 0.42
CA LEU A 96 -13.68 -4.24 -0.61
C LEU A 96 -14.39 -3.25 -1.53
N GLU A 97 -15.60 -3.56 -1.97
CA GLU A 97 -16.37 -2.70 -2.87
C GLU A 97 -16.71 -1.36 -2.21
N ALA A 98 -17.15 -1.39 -0.95
CA ALA A 98 -17.48 -0.19 -0.19
C ALA A 98 -16.29 0.75 0.05
N PHE A 99 -15.07 0.19 0.05
CA PHE A 99 -13.81 0.93 0.26
C PHE A 99 -12.96 1.05 -1.01
N SER A 100 -13.51 0.78 -2.20
CA SER A 100 -12.80 0.88 -3.49
C SER A 100 -12.90 2.26 -4.13
N GLN A 101 -13.31 3.28 -3.39
CA GLN A 101 -13.35 4.66 -3.89
C GLN A 101 -11.95 5.12 -4.30
N VAL A 102 -11.83 5.59 -5.55
CA VAL A 102 -10.58 6.14 -6.08
C VAL A 102 -10.29 7.46 -5.38
N ILE A 103 -9.09 7.61 -4.84
CA ILE A 103 -8.63 8.81 -4.16
C ILE A 103 -8.48 9.94 -5.16
N GLY A 104 -8.97 11.13 -4.79
CA GLY A 104 -8.94 12.31 -5.67
C GLY A 104 -7.55 12.65 -6.19
N GLY A 105 -7.46 12.88 -7.49
CA GLY A 105 -6.20 13.16 -8.20
C GLY A 105 -5.51 11.93 -8.78
N THR A 106 -5.97 10.71 -8.47
CA THR A 106 -5.37 9.46 -8.98
C THR A 106 -5.60 9.29 -10.49
N VAL A 107 -6.81 9.55 -10.96
CA VAL A 107 -7.14 9.45 -12.39
C VAL A 107 -6.34 10.49 -13.18
N GLU A 108 -6.38 11.72 -12.72
CA GLU A 108 -5.71 12.85 -13.38
C GLU A 108 -4.19 12.69 -13.42
N ILE A 109 -3.56 12.20 -12.35
CA ILE A 109 -2.11 11.95 -12.38
C ILE A 109 -1.78 10.81 -13.33
N THR A 110 -2.59 9.74 -13.36
CA THR A 110 -2.40 8.62 -14.27
C THR A 110 -2.47 9.06 -15.74
N GLU A 111 -3.46 9.87 -16.09
CA GLU A 111 -3.58 10.45 -17.44
C GLU A 111 -2.38 11.33 -17.81
N ARG A 112 -1.91 12.17 -16.87
CA ARG A 112 -0.71 12.99 -17.11
C ARG A 112 0.55 12.13 -17.29
N LEU A 113 0.69 11.05 -16.53
CA LEU A 113 1.81 10.11 -16.70
C LEU A 113 1.79 9.45 -18.08
N HIS A 114 0.63 8.95 -18.52
CA HIS A 114 0.45 8.41 -19.86
C HIS A 114 0.73 9.47 -20.93
N GLY A 115 0.24 10.69 -20.76
CA GLY A 115 0.53 11.82 -21.67
C GLY A 115 2.02 12.17 -21.77
N ARG A 116 2.78 11.85 -20.72
CA ARG A 116 4.26 11.95 -20.70
C ARG A 116 4.95 10.70 -21.27
N GLY A 117 4.20 9.68 -21.68
CA GLY A 117 4.75 8.41 -22.19
C GLY A 117 5.34 7.53 -21.09
N LEU A 118 4.98 7.74 -19.81
CA LEU A 118 5.35 6.87 -18.71
C LEU A 118 4.35 5.72 -18.58
N LYS A 119 4.83 4.55 -18.22
CA LYS A 119 4.00 3.40 -17.87
C LYS A 119 3.54 3.50 -16.42
N VAL A 120 2.32 3.04 -16.14
CA VAL A 120 1.74 3.03 -14.80
C VAL A 120 1.50 1.59 -14.37
N GLY A 121 2.26 1.15 -13.35
CA GLY A 121 2.07 -0.15 -12.71
C GLY A 121 1.41 -0.01 -11.34
N SER A 122 0.99 -1.14 -10.77
CA SER A 122 0.55 -1.18 -9.39
C SER A 122 0.91 -2.47 -8.68
N THR A 123 1.21 -2.39 -7.38
CA THR A 123 1.44 -3.54 -6.51
C THR A 123 0.55 -3.47 -5.28
N THR A 124 0.22 -4.61 -4.68
CA THR A 124 -0.60 -4.68 -3.48
C THR A 124 -0.22 -5.86 -2.59
N GLY A 125 -0.57 -5.82 -1.31
CA GLY A 125 -0.53 -6.97 -0.40
C GLY A 125 -1.76 -7.87 -0.46
N TYR A 126 -2.70 -7.59 -1.36
CA TYR A 126 -3.93 -8.37 -1.56
C TYR A 126 -3.67 -9.66 -2.37
N THR A 127 -4.60 -10.61 -2.29
CA THR A 127 -4.59 -11.80 -3.14
C THR A 127 -5.09 -11.50 -4.55
N ARG A 128 -4.88 -12.40 -5.51
CA ARG A 128 -5.33 -12.22 -6.89
C ARG A 128 -6.85 -11.98 -7.00
N PRO A 129 -7.74 -12.74 -6.34
CA PRO A 129 -9.18 -12.46 -6.39
C PRO A 129 -9.57 -11.07 -5.89
N MET A 130 -8.89 -10.59 -4.80
CA MET A 130 -9.12 -9.24 -4.27
C MET A 130 -8.65 -8.16 -5.24
N LEU A 131 -7.46 -8.34 -5.83
CA LEU A 131 -6.92 -7.40 -6.83
C LEU A 131 -7.79 -7.34 -8.07
N ASP A 132 -8.29 -8.47 -8.56
CA ASP A 132 -9.17 -8.50 -9.73
C ASP A 132 -10.51 -7.78 -9.47
N ALA A 133 -11.08 -7.92 -8.27
CA ALA A 133 -12.26 -7.16 -7.86
C ALA A 133 -11.95 -5.65 -7.79
N LEU A 134 -10.83 -5.29 -7.18
CA LEU A 134 -10.40 -3.89 -7.04
C LEU A 134 -10.15 -3.22 -8.39
N LEU A 135 -9.51 -3.93 -9.33
CA LEU A 135 -9.29 -3.48 -10.70
C LEU A 135 -10.61 -3.14 -11.41
N ARG A 136 -11.64 -3.98 -11.25
CA ARG A 136 -12.97 -3.71 -11.83
C ARG A 136 -13.60 -2.45 -11.22
N CYS A 137 -13.58 -2.32 -9.90
CA CYS A 137 -14.15 -1.16 -9.19
C CYS A 137 -13.42 0.14 -9.56
N ALA A 138 -12.09 0.13 -9.60
CA ALA A 138 -11.27 1.28 -9.94
C ALA A 138 -11.42 1.67 -11.42
N ALA A 139 -11.49 0.68 -12.31
CA ALA A 139 -11.68 0.90 -13.75
C ALA A 139 -13.03 1.58 -14.06
N ALA A 140 -14.09 1.25 -13.31
CA ALA A 140 -15.40 1.92 -13.41
C ALA A 140 -15.34 3.40 -13.01
N GLN A 141 -14.34 3.79 -12.20
CA GLN A 141 -14.10 5.15 -11.73
C GLN A 141 -12.97 5.86 -12.54
N GLY A 142 -12.46 5.24 -13.61
CA GLY A 142 -11.47 5.83 -14.51
C GLY A 142 -10.01 5.47 -14.21
N TYR A 143 -9.70 4.81 -13.09
CA TYR A 143 -8.32 4.41 -12.77
C TYR A 143 -7.99 3.03 -13.40
N ARG A 144 -7.03 3.03 -14.32
CA ARG A 144 -6.58 1.83 -15.07
C ARG A 144 -5.06 1.81 -15.17
N PRO A 145 -4.34 1.11 -14.27
CA PRO A 145 -2.91 0.89 -14.45
C PRO A 145 -2.63 -0.04 -15.63
N ASP A 146 -1.48 0.12 -16.31
CA ASP A 146 -1.03 -0.74 -17.42
C ASP A 146 -0.71 -2.17 -16.97
N ALA A 147 -0.27 -2.34 -15.71
CA ALA A 147 -0.01 -3.64 -15.08
C ALA A 147 -0.37 -3.61 -13.60
N ALA A 148 -0.82 -4.73 -13.06
CA ALA A 148 -1.13 -4.89 -11.65
C ALA A 148 -0.66 -6.26 -11.14
N VAL A 149 0.17 -6.27 -10.10
CA VAL A 149 0.83 -7.47 -9.56
C VAL A 149 0.55 -7.60 -8.06
N CYS A 150 0.31 -8.83 -7.62
CA CYS A 150 0.08 -9.18 -6.22
C CYS A 150 1.02 -10.33 -5.78
N PRO A 151 1.07 -10.67 -4.48
CA PRO A 151 1.95 -11.73 -3.97
C PRO A 151 1.75 -13.09 -4.63
N ASP A 152 0.53 -13.41 -5.08
CA ASP A 152 0.23 -14.69 -5.75
C ASP A 152 0.98 -14.83 -7.08
N ASP A 153 1.30 -13.72 -7.76
CA ASP A 153 2.00 -13.71 -9.04
C ASP A 153 3.51 -13.94 -8.92
N THR A 154 4.06 -13.74 -7.72
CA THR A 154 5.51 -13.72 -7.48
C THR A 154 5.95 -14.69 -6.39
N GLY A 155 5.01 -15.40 -5.76
CA GLY A 155 5.30 -16.29 -4.65
C GLY A 155 5.69 -15.58 -3.35
N GLY A 156 5.40 -14.27 -3.24
CA GLY A 156 5.63 -13.50 -2.04
C GLY A 156 5.49 -11.99 -2.27
N GLY A 157 5.27 -11.25 -1.18
CA GLY A 157 5.02 -9.82 -1.19
C GLY A 157 6.09 -8.98 -0.50
N ARG A 158 5.74 -7.74 -0.27
CA ARG A 158 6.56 -6.72 0.42
C ARG A 158 7.11 -7.21 1.75
N PRO A 159 8.28 -6.79 2.14
CA PRO A 159 9.15 -5.78 1.51
C PRO A 159 10.06 -6.32 0.39
N ARG A 160 9.82 -7.56 -0.08
CA ARG A 160 10.60 -8.12 -1.20
C ARG A 160 10.30 -7.35 -2.49
N PRO A 161 11.29 -7.15 -3.38
CA PRO A 161 11.15 -6.31 -4.56
C PRO A 161 10.41 -6.98 -5.73
N TRP A 162 9.97 -8.21 -5.56
CA TRP A 162 9.58 -9.10 -6.66
C TRP A 162 8.43 -8.58 -7.49
N MET A 163 7.41 -7.98 -6.88
CA MET A 163 6.28 -7.42 -7.61
C MET A 163 6.70 -6.20 -8.45
N CYS A 164 7.49 -5.29 -7.88
CA CYS A 164 8.04 -4.15 -8.60
C CYS A 164 8.95 -4.59 -9.76
N LEU A 165 9.84 -5.56 -9.53
CA LEU A 165 10.73 -6.10 -10.57
C LEU A 165 9.94 -6.84 -11.67
N ARG A 166 8.86 -7.54 -11.32
CA ARG A 166 7.97 -8.18 -12.30
C ARG A 166 7.35 -7.15 -13.23
N ILE A 167 6.83 -6.03 -12.69
CA ILE A 167 6.28 -4.92 -13.48
C ILE A 167 7.37 -4.28 -14.35
N ALA A 168 8.56 -4.04 -13.81
CA ALA A 168 9.68 -3.46 -14.58
C ALA A 168 10.06 -4.34 -15.78
N LEU A 169 10.07 -5.67 -15.61
CA LEU A 169 10.29 -6.63 -16.71
C LEU A 169 9.17 -6.59 -17.74
N GLU A 170 7.92 -6.57 -17.31
CA GLU A 170 6.74 -6.49 -18.20
C GLU A 170 6.76 -5.21 -19.04
N PHE A 171 7.14 -4.09 -18.43
CA PHE A 171 7.29 -2.80 -19.10
C PHE A 171 8.58 -2.68 -19.93
N ARG A 172 9.49 -3.63 -19.80
CA ARG A 172 10.81 -3.62 -20.45
C ARG A 172 11.63 -2.39 -20.09
N VAL A 173 11.57 -1.99 -18.81
CA VAL A 173 12.32 -0.85 -18.28
C VAL A 173 13.82 -1.10 -18.40
N GLY A 174 14.57 -0.10 -18.87
CA GLY A 174 16.01 -0.21 -19.09
C GLY A 174 16.85 -0.29 -17.82
N ALA A 175 16.38 0.32 -16.71
CA ALA A 175 17.03 0.26 -15.41
C ALA A 175 16.02 0.48 -14.27
N ALA A 176 16.18 -0.20 -13.15
CA ALA A 176 15.33 -0.02 -11.97
C ALA A 176 15.29 1.45 -11.49
N ALA A 177 16.41 2.17 -11.58
CA ALA A 177 16.50 3.60 -11.28
C ALA A 177 15.60 4.49 -12.16
N ALA A 178 15.09 4.00 -13.30
CA ALA A 178 14.13 4.71 -14.15
C ALA A 178 12.68 4.54 -13.69
N VAL A 179 12.45 3.92 -12.54
CA VAL A 179 11.13 3.66 -11.96
C VAL A 179 10.97 4.35 -10.62
N VAL A 180 9.76 4.85 -10.37
CA VAL A 180 9.35 5.41 -9.07
C VAL A 180 8.30 4.51 -8.45
N LYS A 181 8.54 4.03 -7.23
CA LYS A 181 7.53 3.36 -6.39
C LYS A 181 6.86 4.40 -5.48
N VAL A 182 5.54 4.40 -5.47
CA VAL A 182 4.72 5.32 -4.67
C VAL A 182 3.81 4.50 -3.75
N GLY A 183 3.79 4.82 -2.46
CA GLY A 183 2.94 4.14 -1.49
C GLY A 183 2.86 4.86 -0.15
N ASP A 184 2.00 4.40 0.74
CA ASP A 184 1.68 5.06 2.01
C ASP A 184 2.21 4.33 3.25
N THR A 185 2.85 3.16 3.07
CA THR A 185 3.36 2.34 4.17
C THR A 185 4.88 2.18 4.13
N GLU A 186 5.48 1.84 5.29
CA GLU A 186 6.91 1.47 5.34
C GLU A 186 7.25 0.32 4.39
N SER A 187 6.33 -0.65 4.26
CA SER A 187 6.54 -1.80 3.37
C SER A 187 6.56 -1.43 1.89
N ASP A 188 5.86 -0.36 1.48
CA ASP A 188 5.96 0.21 0.12
C ASP A 188 7.31 0.85 -0.13
N ILE A 189 7.75 1.66 0.83
CA ILE A 189 9.06 2.32 0.73
C ILE A 189 10.16 1.28 0.60
N MET A 190 10.15 0.28 1.48
CA MET A 190 11.13 -0.81 1.44
C MET A 190 11.06 -1.66 0.16
N GLU A 191 9.86 -1.88 -0.40
CA GLU A 191 9.68 -2.57 -1.69
C GLU A 191 10.42 -1.85 -2.81
N GLY A 192 10.24 -0.51 -2.89
CA GLY A 192 10.91 0.32 -3.88
C GLY A 192 12.42 0.37 -3.69
N LEU A 193 12.90 0.59 -2.47
CA LEU A 193 14.32 0.60 -2.12
C LEU A 193 15.00 -0.73 -2.46
N ASN A 194 14.39 -1.85 -2.06
CA ASN A 194 14.90 -3.18 -2.34
C ASN A 194 14.91 -3.52 -3.84
N ALA A 195 14.04 -2.87 -4.63
CA ALA A 195 14.03 -2.98 -6.08
C ALA A 195 15.07 -2.07 -6.77
N GLY A 196 15.78 -1.20 -6.04
CA GLY A 196 16.66 -0.19 -6.61
C GLY A 196 15.90 0.94 -7.34
N MET A 197 14.70 1.26 -6.88
CA MET A 197 13.81 2.28 -7.44
C MET A 197 13.74 3.50 -6.52
N TRP A 198 13.35 4.65 -7.07
CA TRP A 198 13.00 5.80 -6.26
C TRP A 198 11.74 5.52 -5.46
N SER A 199 11.76 5.76 -4.15
CA SER A 199 10.63 5.52 -3.27
C SER A 199 10.03 6.84 -2.80
N VAL A 200 8.72 7.02 -3.05
CA VAL A 200 7.93 8.21 -2.69
C VAL A 200 6.82 7.80 -1.72
N GLY A 201 6.78 8.43 -0.56
CA GLY A 201 5.75 8.23 0.44
C GLY A 201 4.54 9.16 0.22
N VAL A 202 3.33 8.67 0.52
CA VAL A 202 2.08 9.46 0.54
C VAL A 202 1.60 9.58 1.98
N SER A 203 1.49 10.81 2.51
CA SER A 203 1.34 11.02 3.95
C SER A 203 -0.09 11.28 4.44
N THR A 204 -1.00 11.84 3.61
CA THR A 204 -2.30 12.31 4.13
C THR A 204 -3.49 11.41 3.79
N THR A 205 -3.34 10.51 2.83
CA THR A 205 -4.43 9.61 2.40
C THR A 205 -4.25 8.18 2.87
N GLY A 206 -3.14 7.88 3.56
CA GLY A 206 -2.66 6.53 3.81
C GLY A 206 -2.95 5.97 5.20
N ASN A 207 -2.32 4.83 5.44
CA ASN A 207 -2.44 4.02 6.66
C ASN A 207 -2.09 4.80 7.95
N GLU A 208 -1.11 5.72 7.89
CA GLU A 208 -0.67 6.47 9.08
C GLU A 208 -1.71 7.49 9.55
N VAL A 209 -2.50 8.05 8.64
CA VAL A 209 -3.65 8.90 8.94
C VAL A 209 -4.83 8.04 9.42
N GLY A 210 -5.13 6.97 8.73
CA GLY A 210 -6.03 5.91 9.19
C GLY A 210 -7.48 6.32 9.35
N MET A 211 -7.98 7.30 8.60
CA MET A 211 -9.36 7.78 8.66
C MET A 211 -9.95 8.01 7.27
N SER A 212 -11.27 8.11 7.19
CA SER A 212 -11.95 8.40 5.93
C SER A 212 -11.64 9.80 5.41
N ALA A 213 -11.86 10.04 4.12
CA ALA A 213 -11.70 11.38 3.54
C ALA A 213 -12.61 12.40 4.24
N ALA A 214 -13.85 12.01 4.59
CA ALA A 214 -14.78 12.88 5.29
C ALA A 214 -14.29 13.25 6.70
N ASP A 215 -13.78 12.28 7.47
CA ASP A 215 -13.22 12.54 8.79
C ASP A 215 -11.96 13.42 8.71
N TRP A 216 -11.10 13.19 7.69
CA TRP A 216 -9.93 14.02 7.42
C TRP A 216 -10.29 15.48 7.13
N GLU A 217 -11.29 15.70 6.27
CA GLU A 217 -11.75 17.06 5.93
C GLU A 217 -12.45 17.77 7.11
N ALA A 218 -13.02 17.02 8.05
CA ALA A 218 -13.64 17.57 9.25
C ALA A 218 -12.63 18.02 10.33
N LEU A 219 -11.36 17.60 10.23
CA LEU A 219 -10.32 18.00 11.19
C LEU A 219 -9.94 19.48 11.02
N ARG A 220 -9.52 20.11 12.11
CA ARG A 220 -8.90 21.43 12.10
C ARG A 220 -7.52 21.37 11.40
N ASP A 221 -7.09 22.46 10.81
CA ASP A 221 -5.81 22.55 10.09
C ASP A 221 -4.61 22.10 10.92
N GLU A 222 -4.57 22.45 12.22
CA GLU A 222 -3.49 22.06 13.13
C GLU A 222 -3.45 20.55 13.38
N GLU A 223 -4.62 19.91 13.47
CA GLU A 223 -4.73 18.45 13.66
C GLU A 223 -4.28 17.73 12.39
N ARG A 224 -4.71 18.20 11.21
CA ARG A 224 -4.24 17.69 9.93
C ARG A 224 -2.73 17.81 9.78
N ALA A 225 -2.18 19.00 10.08
CA ALA A 225 -0.75 19.25 10.00
C ALA A 225 0.03 18.31 10.94
N GLY A 226 -0.46 18.09 12.17
CA GLY A 226 0.17 17.20 13.13
C GLY A 226 0.18 15.73 12.68
N LEU A 227 -0.92 15.25 12.12
CA LEU A 227 -1.01 13.89 11.58
C LEU A 227 -0.14 13.70 10.32
N ALA A 228 -0.20 14.66 9.39
CA ALA A 228 0.64 14.66 8.19
C ALA A 228 2.13 14.66 8.53
N ALA A 229 2.55 15.44 9.54
CA ALA A 229 3.94 15.50 9.98
C ALA A 229 4.41 14.14 10.56
N LYS A 230 3.57 13.46 11.36
CA LYS A 230 3.87 12.12 11.90
C LYS A 230 4.03 11.09 10.78
N ALA A 231 3.08 11.07 9.84
CA ALA A 231 3.13 10.18 8.68
C ALA A 231 4.40 10.44 7.83
N CYS A 232 4.70 11.72 7.56
CA CYS A 232 5.90 12.12 6.83
C CYS A 232 7.18 11.65 7.54
N ALA A 233 7.29 11.85 8.85
CA ALA A 233 8.45 11.44 9.64
C ALA A 233 8.65 9.92 9.58
N LYS A 234 7.57 9.13 9.67
CA LYS A 234 7.62 7.68 9.62
C LYS A 234 8.06 7.17 8.25
N LEU A 235 7.50 7.71 7.16
CA LEU A 235 7.89 7.34 5.80
C LEU A 235 9.33 7.73 5.47
N ARG A 236 9.79 8.89 5.95
CA ARG A 236 11.21 9.29 5.84
C ARG A 236 12.13 8.36 6.63
N ALA A 237 11.75 7.97 7.84
CA ALA A 237 12.51 7.02 8.65
C ALA A 237 12.61 5.64 7.99
N ALA A 238 11.61 5.24 7.20
CA ALA A 238 11.66 4.02 6.37
C ALA A 238 12.59 4.15 5.14
N GLY A 239 13.13 5.34 4.85
CA GLY A 239 14.06 5.59 3.75
C GLY A 239 13.42 6.20 2.50
N ALA A 240 12.19 6.75 2.59
CA ALA A 240 11.57 7.42 1.44
C ALA A 240 12.46 8.56 0.93
N HIS A 241 12.78 8.56 -0.37
CA HIS A 241 13.52 9.64 -1.01
C HIS A 241 12.73 10.95 -1.01
N TYR A 242 11.42 10.83 -1.16
CA TYR A 242 10.47 11.94 -1.11
C TYR A 242 9.22 11.53 -0.34
N VAL A 243 8.53 12.53 0.23
CA VAL A 243 7.19 12.34 0.81
C VAL A 243 6.32 13.48 0.29
N ILE A 244 5.18 13.12 -0.27
CA ILE A 244 4.13 14.02 -0.74
C ILE A 244 2.88 13.85 0.10
N GLU A 245 2.02 14.85 0.15
CA GLU A 245 0.76 14.73 0.86
C GLU A 245 -0.20 13.75 0.16
N ARG A 246 -0.34 13.88 -1.16
CA ARG A 246 -1.26 13.09 -2.00
C ARG A 246 -0.70 12.89 -3.39
N VAL A 247 -1.17 11.87 -4.07
CA VAL A 247 -0.66 11.47 -5.41
C VAL A 247 -0.77 12.57 -6.47
N SER A 248 -1.75 13.49 -6.35
CA SER A 248 -1.91 14.63 -7.27
C SER A 248 -0.71 15.59 -7.30
N LEU A 249 0.16 15.55 -6.27
CA LEU A 249 1.37 16.37 -6.15
C LEU A 249 2.64 15.70 -6.68
N LEU A 250 2.51 14.53 -7.29
CA LEU A 250 3.65 13.71 -7.71
C LEU A 250 4.47 14.34 -8.85
N ASP A 251 3.85 15.12 -9.74
CA ASP A 251 4.52 15.66 -10.93
C ASP A 251 5.83 16.39 -10.62
N ARG A 252 5.83 17.27 -9.60
CA ARG A 252 7.02 18.00 -9.17
C ARG A 252 8.15 17.07 -8.73
N VAL A 253 7.82 16.03 -7.98
CA VAL A 253 8.81 15.04 -7.51
C VAL A 253 9.40 14.27 -8.69
N LEU A 254 8.57 13.92 -9.69
CA LEU A 254 9.06 13.25 -10.90
C LEU A 254 10.00 14.14 -11.73
N GLU A 255 9.76 15.44 -11.78
CA GLU A 255 10.66 16.40 -12.44
C GLU A 255 12.01 16.48 -11.71
N GLU A 256 12.00 16.54 -10.39
CA GLU A 256 13.22 16.52 -9.57
C GLU A 256 14.01 15.21 -9.76
N ILE A 257 13.33 14.06 -9.74
CA ILE A 257 13.96 12.75 -9.97
C ILE A 257 14.55 12.67 -11.39
N ASP A 258 13.83 13.15 -12.40
CA ASP A 258 14.32 13.15 -13.80
C ASP A 258 15.60 14.01 -13.95
N ALA A 259 15.65 15.16 -13.24
CA ALA A 259 16.84 15.99 -13.17
C ALA A 259 18.02 15.31 -12.46
N ARG A 260 17.78 14.64 -11.34
CA ARG A 260 18.79 13.86 -10.60
C ARG A 260 19.33 12.70 -11.43
N LEU A 261 18.47 11.98 -12.13
CA LEU A 261 18.86 10.94 -13.08
C LEU A 261 19.71 11.50 -14.23
N ALA A 262 19.37 12.72 -14.72
CA ALA A 262 20.13 13.40 -15.75
C ALA A 262 21.55 13.77 -15.27
N ALA A 263 21.69 14.10 -13.98
CA ALA A 263 22.99 14.35 -13.33
C ALA A 263 23.78 13.06 -13.01
N GLY A 264 23.21 11.88 -13.29
CA GLY A 264 23.86 10.58 -13.03
C GLY A 264 23.59 9.99 -11.64
N GLU A 265 22.74 10.65 -10.84
CA GLU A 265 22.36 10.13 -9.52
C GLU A 265 21.48 8.87 -9.65
N ARG A 266 21.47 8.07 -8.58
CA ARG A 266 20.65 6.84 -8.45
C ARG A 266 19.94 6.83 -7.12
N PRO A 267 18.81 6.06 -6.97
CA PRO A 267 18.10 5.91 -5.71
C PRO A 267 18.94 5.20 -4.64
#